data_d35ba644f9917a011774f92e588ee887
#
_entry.id   d35ba644f9917a011774f92e588ee887
#
_cell.length_a   1.000
_cell.length_b   1.000
_cell.length_c   1.000
_cell.angle_alpha   90.00
_cell.angle_beta   90.00
_cell.angle_gamma   90.00
#
_symmetry.space_group_name_H-M   'P 1'
#
loop_
_entity.id
_entity.type
_entity.pdbx_description
1 polymer ?
#
loop_
_entity_poly.entity_id
_entity_poly.type
_entity_poly.pdbx_seq_one_letter_code
_entity_poly.pdbx_strand_id
1 'polypeptide(L)' 'MLYAGLDLSRKRLDFHLLDGDGGTVEVGASPPDADGLRGLTQRLERHGAPIRAAIESMNGARFMHDRLELAGWQVEIADA' A
#
# COMPACT_ATOMS: atom_id res chain seq x y z
N MET A 1 -7.57 -12.36 3.32
CA MET A 1 -7.35 -10.93 3.11
C MET A 1 -6.10 -10.47 3.83
N LEU A 2 -5.30 -9.67 3.17
CA LEU A 2 -4.10 -9.06 3.74
C LEU A 2 -4.34 -7.58 3.99
N TYR A 3 -3.58 -7.02 4.93
CA TYR A 3 -3.73 -5.62 5.33
C TYR A 3 -2.38 -4.92 5.20
N ALA A 4 -2.37 -3.78 4.51
CA ALA A 4 -1.14 -3.02 4.30
C ALA A 4 -1.23 -1.66 5.00
N GLY A 5 -0.29 -1.41 5.90
CA GLY A 5 -0.06 -0.07 6.43
C GLY A 5 0.92 0.65 5.53
N LEU A 6 0.53 1.82 5.04
CA LEU A 6 1.34 2.60 4.11
C LEU A 6 1.80 3.90 4.76
N ASP A 7 3.10 4.17 4.66
CA ASP A 7 3.71 5.38 5.19
C ASP A 7 4.40 6.11 4.04
N LEU A 8 3.81 7.22 3.61
CA LEU A 8 4.28 8.00 2.47
C LEU A 8 5.20 9.13 2.92
N SER A 9 6.35 9.21 2.29
CA SER A 9 7.26 10.32 2.45
C SER A 9 7.66 10.85 1.07
N ARG A 10 8.45 11.92 1.04
CA ARG A 10 8.92 12.51 -0.22
C ARG A 10 9.80 11.55 -1.01
N LYS A 11 10.49 10.64 -0.32
CA LYS A 11 11.50 9.79 -0.93
C LYS A 11 11.00 8.39 -1.23
N ARG A 12 9.99 7.91 -0.48
CA ARG A 12 9.54 6.54 -0.63
C ARG A 12 8.17 6.31 0.01
N LEU A 13 7.56 5.22 -0.40
CA LEU A 13 6.37 4.68 0.23
C LEU A 13 6.79 3.41 0.96
N ASP A 14 6.77 3.43 2.28
CA ASP A 14 7.03 2.24 3.09
C ASP A 14 5.75 1.45 3.27
N PHE A 15 5.85 0.13 3.28
CA PHE A 15 4.68 -0.70 3.52
C PHE A 15 4.98 -1.78 4.55
N HIS A 16 3.94 -2.13 5.30
CA HIS A 16 3.95 -3.23 6.24
C HIS A 16 2.72 -4.09 5.96
N LEU A 17 2.94 -5.28 5.40
CA LEU A 17 1.86 -6.18 5.02
C LEU A 17 1.63 -7.19 6.12
N LEU A 18 0.37 -7.27 6.58
CA LEU A 18 -0.05 -8.13 7.68
C LEU A 18 -1.08 -9.15 7.19
N ASP A 19 -1.10 -10.32 7.83
CA ASP A 19 -2.19 -11.28 7.62
C ASP A 19 -3.37 -10.95 8.53
N GLY A 20 -4.44 -11.77 8.46
CA GLY A 20 -5.65 -11.55 9.23
C GLY A 20 -5.49 -11.67 10.74
N ASP A 21 -4.41 -12.31 11.19
CA ASP A 21 -4.11 -12.48 12.61
C ASP A 21 -3.15 -11.40 13.14
N GLY A 22 -2.76 -10.47 12.27
CA GLY A 22 -1.83 -9.41 12.64
C GLY A 22 -0.37 -9.77 12.52
N GLY A 23 -0.06 -10.95 11.97
CA GLY A 23 1.32 -11.36 11.74
C GLY A 23 1.92 -10.66 10.52
N THR A 24 3.21 -10.33 10.60
CA THR A 24 3.92 -9.69 9.50
C THR A 24 4.14 -10.69 8.36
N VAL A 25 3.66 -10.33 7.17
CA VAL A 25 3.85 -11.13 5.95
C VAL A 25 5.06 -10.60 5.18
N GLU A 26 5.14 -9.30 5.05
CA GLU A 26 6.22 -8.66 4.29
C GLU A 26 6.34 -7.20 4.67
N VAL A 27 7.57 -6.68 4.69
CA VAL A 27 7.82 -5.25 4.85
C VAL A 27 8.75 -4.79 3.73
N GLY A 28 8.64 -3.54 3.35
CA GLY A 28 9.51 -2.99 2.32
C GLY A 28 9.13 -1.58 1.95
N ALA A 29 9.68 -1.12 0.85
CA ALA A 29 9.46 0.22 0.35
C ALA A 29 9.47 0.22 -1.17
N SER A 30 8.87 1.26 -1.75
CA SER A 30 8.90 1.51 -3.18
C SER A 30 9.08 3.01 -3.43
N PRO A 31 9.52 3.40 -4.63
CA PRO A 31 9.47 4.80 -5.03
C PRO A 31 8.03 5.32 -4.96
N PRO A 32 7.83 6.59 -4.56
CA PRO A 32 6.48 7.14 -4.38
C PRO A 32 5.90 7.72 -5.68
N ASP A 33 6.02 6.97 -6.76
CA ASP A 33 5.53 7.39 -8.08
C ASP A 33 4.78 6.25 -8.75
N ALA A 34 4.24 6.51 -9.95
CA ALA A 34 3.43 5.53 -10.66
C ALA A 34 4.18 4.23 -10.95
N ASP A 35 5.45 4.32 -11.34
CA ASP A 35 6.26 3.14 -11.63
C ASP A 35 6.56 2.35 -10.35
N GLY A 36 6.85 3.06 -9.26
CA GLY A 36 7.05 2.43 -7.95
C GLY A 36 5.82 1.67 -7.49
N LEU A 37 4.65 2.27 -7.64
CA LEU A 37 3.39 1.60 -7.27
C LEU A 37 3.09 0.40 -8.15
N ARG A 38 3.41 0.49 -9.43
CA ARG A 38 3.23 -0.66 -10.33
C ARG A 38 4.10 -1.83 -9.86
N GLY A 39 5.36 -1.56 -9.54
CA GLY A 39 6.27 -2.57 -9.03
C GLY A 39 5.79 -3.14 -7.69
N LEU A 40 5.30 -2.29 -6.80
CA LEU A 40 4.78 -2.72 -5.52
C LEU A 40 3.57 -3.63 -5.66
N THR A 41 2.59 -3.24 -6.47
CA THR A 41 1.37 -4.05 -6.66
C THR A 41 1.70 -5.39 -7.31
N GLN A 42 2.59 -5.41 -8.29
CA GLN A 42 3.04 -6.66 -8.90
C GLN A 42 3.74 -7.58 -7.89
N ARG A 43 4.59 -6.99 -7.05
CA ARG A 43 5.31 -7.73 -6.03
C ARG A 43 4.37 -8.38 -5.02
N LEU A 44 3.35 -7.65 -4.56
CA LEU A 44 2.44 -8.15 -3.54
C LEU A 44 1.34 -9.06 -4.11
N GLU A 45 1.10 -9.00 -5.42
CA GLU A 45 0.18 -9.90 -6.11
C GLU A 45 0.53 -11.37 -5.94
N ARG A 46 1.81 -11.65 -5.73
CA ARG A 46 2.29 -13.03 -5.54
C ARG A 46 1.67 -13.73 -4.33
N HIS A 47 1.15 -12.96 -3.38
CA HIS A 47 0.51 -13.54 -2.20
C HIS A 47 -0.88 -14.10 -2.50
N GLY A 48 -1.46 -13.77 -3.67
CA GLY A 48 -2.70 -14.36 -4.15
C GLY A 48 -3.93 -14.04 -3.32
N ALA A 49 -3.91 -12.95 -2.56
CA ALA A 49 -5.02 -12.57 -1.68
C ALA A 49 -5.39 -11.10 -1.88
N PRO A 50 -6.66 -10.73 -1.68
CA PRO A 50 -7.06 -9.33 -1.71
C PRO A 50 -6.32 -8.53 -0.64
N ILE A 51 -6.02 -7.26 -0.95
CA ILE A 51 -5.31 -6.37 -0.04
C ILE A 51 -6.18 -5.18 0.30
N ARG A 52 -6.29 -4.93 1.59
CA ARG A 52 -6.90 -3.72 2.13
C ARG A 52 -5.79 -2.89 2.75
N ALA A 53 -5.71 -1.61 2.39
CA ALA A 53 -4.63 -0.75 2.83
C ALA A 53 -5.16 0.50 3.53
N ALA A 54 -4.34 1.09 4.38
CA ALA A 54 -4.61 2.37 4.99
C ALA A 54 -3.39 3.27 4.79
N ILE A 55 -3.65 4.53 4.45
CA ILE A 55 -2.62 5.55 4.27
C ILE A 55 -3.05 6.80 5.02
N GLU A 56 -2.12 7.46 5.70
CA GLU A 56 -2.39 8.69 6.40
C GLU A 56 -2.70 9.83 5.43
N SER A 57 -3.66 10.68 5.78
CA SER A 57 -4.05 11.84 4.97
C SER A 57 -2.90 12.84 4.91
N MET A 58 -2.37 13.06 3.71
CA MET A 58 -1.27 13.98 3.46
C MET A 58 -1.15 14.24 1.97
N ASN A 59 -0.27 15.16 1.58
CA ASN A 59 -0.01 15.41 0.17
C ASN A 59 0.44 14.13 -0.52
N GLY A 60 -0.21 13.80 -1.63
CA GLY A 60 0.09 12.59 -2.39
C GLY A 60 -0.73 11.37 -2.01
N ALA A 61 -1.41 11.38 -0.85
CA ALA A 61 -2.20 10.23 -0.41
C ALA A 61 -3.32 9.90 -1.40
N ARG A 62 -3.98 10.91 -1.98
CA ARG A 62 -5.03 10.69 -2.95
C ARG A 62 -4.51 10.04 -4.23
N PHE A 63 -3.35 10.45 -4.69
CA PHE A 63 -2.71 9.83 -5.85
C PHE A 63 -2.43 8.35 -5.57
N MET A 64 -1.89 8.04 -4.39
CA MET A 64 -1.63 6.65 -3.99
C MET A 64 -2.91 5.84 -3.93
N HIS A 65 -3.94 6.40 -3.29
CA HIS A 65 -5.25 5.77 -3.19
C HIS A 65 -5.79 5.40 -4.58
N ASP A 66 -5.82 6.38 -5.49
CA ASP A 66 -6.42 6.16 -6.81
C ASP A 66 -5.66 5.10 -7.61
N ARG A 67 -4.33 5.12 -7.55
CA ARG A 67 -3.52 4.15 -8.26
C ARG A 67 -3.66 2.74 -7.71
N LEU A 68 -3.69 2.61 -6.38
CA LEU A 68 -3.81 1.30 -5.75
C LEU A 68 -5.22 0.72 -5.95
N GLU A 69 -6.25 1.55 -5.94
CA GLU A 69 -7.61 1.12 -6.25
C GLU A 69 -7.70 0.57 -7.68
N LEU A 70 -7.00 1.20 -8.63
CA LEU A 70 -6.95 0.71 -10.01
C LEU A 70 -6.30 -0.67 -10.09
N ALA A 71 -5.40 -0.98 -9.17
CA ALA A 71 -4.75 -2.29 -9.11
C ALA A 71 -5.58 -3.34 -8.35
N GLY A 72 -6.76 -2.97 -7.87
CA GLY A 72 -7.68 -3.88 -7.18
C GLY A 72 -7.61 -3.86 -5.67
N TRP A 73 -6.78 -2.99 -5.08
CA TRP A 73 -6.73 -2.84 -3.64
C TRP A 73 -7.91 -2.03 -3.13
N GLN A 74 -8.28 -2.25 -1.88
CA GLN A 74 -9.22 -1.37 -1.17
C GLN A 74 -8.38 -0.47 -0.26
N VAL A 75 -8.44 0.84 -0.47
CA VAL A 75 -7.56 1.78 0.23
C VAL A 75 -8.39 2.79 1.01
N GLU A 76 -8.04 2.97 2.27
CA GLU A 76 -8.64 3.97 3.14
C GLU A 76 -7.61 5.07 3.41
N ILE A 77 -8.03 6.32 3.24
CA ILE A 77 -7.22 7.48 3.65
C ILE A 77 -7.68 7.85 5.05
N ALA A 78 -6.81 7.66 6.03
CA ALA A 78 -7.12 7.89 7.42
C ALA A 78 -6.67 9.29 7.84
N ASP A 79 -7.56 10.03 8.47
CA ASP A 79 -7.19 11.34 9.05
C ASP A 79 -6.38 11.14 10.33
N ALA A 80 -5.38 11.97 10.47
CA ALA A 80 -4.52 11.95 11.64
C ALA A 80 -5.27 12.45 12.90
#